data_316e8783984e97042c9b1ff467d41969
#
_entry.id   316e8783984e97042c9b1ff467d41969
#
_cell.length_a   1.000
_cell.length_b   1.000
_cell.length_c   1.000
_cell.angle_alpha   90.00
_cell.angle_beta   90.00
_cell.angle_gamma   90.00
#
_symmetry.space_group_name_H-M   'P 1'
#
loop_
_entity.id
_entity.type
_entity.pdbx_description
1 polymer ?
#
loop_
_entity_poly.entity_id
_entity_poly.type
_entity_poly.pdbx_seq_one_letter_code
_entity_poly.pdbx_strand_id
1 'polypeptide(L)'
;VEYNKFSRRIAQAMSKGDMDKVARLSILRSQVSRNAESRIPTACLIAEENKGKRIIIFHEEISKANLIFEILNKRRQSVGIYHSQMSVDTRRENLSQFKKGIIEILVCCRALDEGVDIPESEVAIIAAATSSSRQRIQRIGRVIRLHGTKEVAKIYTIYITEKEQEKLRLEEKRLSNIATFKWFEMSVS
;
A
#
# COMPACT_ATOMS: atom_id res chain seq x y z
N VAL A 1 18.20 -11.44 -3.80
CA VAL A 1 18.85 -12.31 -4.82
C VAL A 1 18.11 -12.23 -6.16
N GLU A 2 16.80 -12.47 -6.22
CA GLU A 2 16.02 -12.53 -7.46
C GLU A 2 15.87 -11.18 -8.16
N TYR A 3 15.60 -10.12 -7.41
CA TYR A 3 15.52 -8.75 -7.93
C TYR A 3 16.78 -8.34 -8.70
N ASN A 4 17.96 -8.61 -8.14
CA ASN A 4 19.25 -8.30 -8.77
C ASN A 4 19.50 -9.14 -10.04
N LYS A 5 19.01 -10.39 -10.07
CA LYS A 5 19.06 -11.24 -11.28
C LYS A 5 18.29 -10.61 -12.44
N PHE A 6 17.07 -10.10 -12.18
CA PHE A 6 16.30 -9.38 -13.19
C PHE A 6 16.97 -8.06 -13.60
N SER A 7 17.56 -7.32 -12.68
CA SER A 7 18.28 -6.07 -12.99
C SER A 7 19.44 -6.29 -13.96
N ARG A 8 20.26 -7.34 -13.74
CA ARG A 8 21.34 -7.71 -14.66
C ARG A 8 20.82 -8.10 -16.05
N ARG A 9 19.75 -8.90 -16.12
CA ARG A 9 19.14 -9.32 -17.39
C ARG A 9 18.52 -8.14 -18.15
N ILE A 10 17.98 -7.15 -17.47
CA ILE A 10 17.47 -5.92 -18.07
C ILE A 10 18.64 -5.13 -18.69
N ALA A 11 19.75 -4.94 -17.97
CA ALA A 11 20.93 -4.26 -18.49
C ALA A 11 21.47 -4.94 -19.75
N GLN A 12 21.53 -6.27 -19.75
CA GLN A 12 21.95 -7.06 -20.93
C GLN A 12 20.97 -6.96 -22.11
N ALA A 13 19.66 -6.88 -21.87
CA ALA A 13 18.68 -6.69 -22.92
C ALA A 13 18.75 -5.27 -23.51
N MET A 14 18.98 -4.26 -22.65
CA MET A 14 19.21 -2.88 -23.08
C MET A 14 20.42 -2.73 -23.98
N SER A 15 21.55 -3.36 -23.64
CA SER A 15 22.77 -3.31 -24.48
C SER A 15 22.59 -3.97 -25.87
N LYS A 16 21.57 -4.87 -26.00
CA LYS A 16 21.21 -5.52 -27.27
C LYS A 16 20.09 -4.81 -28.02
N GLY A 17 19.54 -3.72 -27.50
CA GLY A 17 18.42 -2.98 -28.09
C GLY A 17 17.07 -3.73 -28.02
N ASP A 18 16.95 -4.83 -27.26
CA ASP A 18 15.74 -5.65 -27.14
C ASP A 18 14.74 -5.02 -26.14
N MET A 19 14.02 -4.00 -26.61
CA MET A 19 13.11 -3.21 -25.77
C MET A 19 11.91 -4.02 -25.26
N ASP A 20 11.42 -5.00 -26.02
CA ASP A 20 10.31 -5.87 -25.59
C ASP A 20 10.73 -6.74 -24.41
N LYS A 21 11.94 -7.28 -24.46
CA LYS A 21 12.51 -8.06 -23.36
C LYS A 21 12.78 -7.18 -22.13
N VAL A 22 13.24 -5.94 -22.32
CA VAL A 22 13.41 -4.95 -21.27
C VAL A 22 12.07 -4.69 -20.57
N ALA A 23 11.00 -4.47 -21.33
CA ALA A 23 9.66 -4.23 -20.78
C ALA A 23 9.17 -5.42 -19.94
N ARG A 24 9.23 -6.65 -20.49
CA ARG A 24 8.81 -7.88 -19.78
C ARG A 24 9.62 -8.12 -18.50
N LEU A 25 10.94 -8.02 -18.56
CA LEU A 25 11.81 -8.22 -17.39
C LEU A 25 11.60 -7.13 -16.33
N SER A 26 11.27 -5.90 -16.73
CA SER A 26 10.97 -4.81 -15.81
C SER A 26 9.66 -5.05 -15.06
N ILE A 27 8.64 -5.63 -15.70
CA ILE A 27 7.40 -6.05 -15.05
C ILE A 27 7.68 -7.13 -14.01
N LEU A 28 8.41 -8.20 -14.37
CA LEU A 28 8.76 -9.29 -13.47
C LEU A 28 9.58 -8.80 -12.26
N ARG A 29 10.57 -7.93 -12.48
CA ARG A 29 11.33 -7.33 -11.39
C ARG A 29 10.45 -6.52 -10.43
N SER A 30 9.50 -5.77 -10.97
CA SER A 30 8.56 -5.01 -10.15
C SER A 30 7.62 -5.91 -9.34
N GLN A 31 7.25 -7.09 -9.87
CA GLN A 31 6.48 -8.09 -9.12
C GLN A 31 7.27 -8.63 -7.93
N VAL A 32 8.55 -8.98 -8.12
CA VAL A 32 9.43 -9.42 -7.02
C VAL A 32 9.50 -8.38 -5.91
N SER A 33 9.66 -7.10 -6.25
CA SER A 33 9.68 -6.03 -5.25
C SER A 33 8.34 -5.89 -4.51
N ARG A 34 7.21 -5.93 -5.22
CA ARG A 34 5.88 -5.80 -4.60
C ARG A 34 5.54 -6.97 -3.68
N ASN A 35 6.03 -8.18 -4.01
CA ASN A 35 5.77 -9.39 -3.26
C ASN A 35 6.79 -9.69 -2.16
N ALA A 36 7.70 -8.76 -1.88
CA ALA A 36 8.69 -8.93 -0.83
C ALA A 36 8.03 -9.14 0.54
N GLU A 37 8.43 -10.20 1.22
CA GLU A 37 7.81 -10.65 2.47
C GLU A 37 7.94 -9.63 3.59
N SER A 38 9.02 -8.85 3.63
CA SER A 38 9.25 -7.81 4.63
C SER A 38 8.19 -6.69 4.65
N ARG A 39 7.42 -6.50 3.57
CA ARG A 39 6.33 -5.52 3.53
C ARG A 39 5.21 -5.83 4.51
N ILE A 40 4.95 -7.11 4.74
CA ILE A 40 3.85 -7.58 5.58
C ILE A 40 4.10 -7.22 7.05
N PRO A 41 5.21 -7.67 7.68
CA PRO A 41 5.49 -7.31 9.07
C PRO A 41 5.63 -5.80 9.25
N THR A 42 6.24 -5.09 8.29
CA THR A 42 6.35 -3.63 8.34
C THR A 42 4.97 -2.96 8.36
N ALA A 43 4.03 -3.40 7.50
CA ALA A 43 2.67 -2.85 7.48
C ALA A 43 1.93 -3.11 8.81
N CYS A 44 2.11 -4.31 9.39
CA CYS A 44 1.53 -4.65 10.68
C CYS A 44 2.11 -3.79 11.82
N LEU A 45 3.43 -3.58 11.85
CA LEU A 45 4.09 -2.72 12.84
C LEU A 45 3.59 -1.27 12.75
N ILE A 46 3.51 -0.70 11.55
CA ILE A 46 2.97 0.65 11.36
C ILE A 46 1.52 0.73 11.84
N ALA A 47 0.71 -0.30 11.59
CA ALA A 47 -0.67 -0.33 12.07
C ALA A 47 -0.72 -0.37 13.61
N GLU A 48 0.13 -1.14 14.26
CA GLU A 48 0.23 -1.22 15.72
C GLU A 48 0.69 0.11 16.35
N GLU A 49 1.65 0.79 15.75
CA GLU A 49 2.10 2.12 16.19
C GLU A 49 1.00 3.19 16.09
N ASN A 50 0.00 2.95 15.25
CA ASN A 50 -1.15 3.84 15.08
C ASN A 50 -2.44 3.27 15.66
N LYS A 51 -2.36 2.37 16.63
CA LYS A 51 -3.52 1.78 17.32
C LYS A 51 -4.49 2.84 17.83
N GLY A 52 -5.79 2.56 17.76
CA GLY A 52 -6.85 3.49 18.13
C GLY A 52 -7.20 4.51 17.05
N LYS A 53 -6.53 4.47 15.88
CA LYS A 53 -6.86 5.27 14.71
C LYS A 53 -7.56 4.44 13.65
N ARG A 54 -8.32 5.11 12.81
CA ARG A 54 -8.93 4.49 11.63
C ARG A 54 -7.89 4.34 10.53
N ILE A 55 -7.54 3.08 10.20
CA ILE A 55 -6.41 2.73 9.34
C ILE A 55 -6.92 2.00 8.10
N ILE A 56 -6.46 2.40 6.91
CA ILE A 56 -6.61 1.62 5.68
C ILE A 56 -5.23 1.10 5.27
N ILE A 57 -5.14 -0.20 4.99
CA ILE A 57 -3.91 -0.83 4.49
C ILE A 57 -4.15 -1.32 3.06
N PHE A 58 -3.31 -0.91 2.13
CA PHE A 58 -3.38 -1.31 0.72
C PHE A 58 -2.27 -2.27 0.34
N HIS A 59 -2.64 -3.37 -0.29
CA HIS A 59 -1.71 -4.29 -0.94
C HIS A 59 -2.20 -4.67 -2.34
N GLU A 60 -1.31 -4.87 -3.31
CA GLU A 60 -1.66 -5.19 -4.71
C GLU A 60 -2.09 -6.66 -4.89
N GLU A 61 -1.62 -7.56 -4.01
CA GLU A 61 -1.87 -9.01 -4.09
C GLU A 61 -2.84 -9.46 -3.00
N ILE A 62 -3.91 -10.19 -3.39
CA ILE A 62 -4.94 -10.69 -2.47
C ILE A 62 -4.34 -11.60 -1.40
N SER A 63 -3.45 -12.53 -1.79
CA SER A 63 -2.81 -13.46 -0.86
C SER A 63 -2.03 -12.73 0.25
N LYS A 64 -1.36 -11.63 -0.08
CA LYS A 64 -0.60 -10.83 0.89
C LYS A 64 -1.53 -9.95 1.75
N ALA A 65 -2.61 -9.42 1.18
CA ALA A 65 -3.65 -8.73 1.94
C ALA A 65 -4.31 -9.66 2.96
N ASN A 66 -4.64 -10.90 2.58
CA ASN A 66 -5.14 -11.92 3.49
C ASN A 66 -4.15 -12.21 4.62
N LEU A 67 -2.86 -12.32 4.32
CA LEU A 67 -1.83 -12.59 5.33
C LEU A 67 -1.70 -11.42 6.34
N ILE A 68 -1.74 -10.17 5.87
CA ILE A 68 -1.78 -8.99 6.76
C ILE A 68 -3.01 -9.07 7.67
N PHE A 69 -4.19 -9.33 7.09
CA PHE A 69 -5.44 -9.48 7.85
C PHE A 69 -5.34 -10.58 8.91
N GLU A 70 -4.85 -11.78 8.56
CA GLU A 70 -4.68 -12.89 9.48
C GLU A 70 -3.74 -12.57 10.64
N ILE A 71 -2.60 -11.90 10.37
CA ILE A 71 -1.65 -11.51 11.40
C ILE A 71 -2.29 -10.51 12.37
N LEU A 72 -2.95 -9.46 11.86
CA LEU A 72 -3.59 -8.45 12.69
C LEU A 72 -4.76 -9.04 13.48
N ASN A 73 -5.55 -9.92 12.89
CA ASN A 73 -6.66 -10.62 13.56
C ASN A 73 -6.16 -11.53 14.69
N LYS A 74 -5.09 -12.30 14.47
CA LYS A 74 -4.43 -13.12 15.50
C LYS A 74 -3.91 -12.27 16.66
N ARG A 75 -3.48 -11.03 16.38
CA ARG A 75 -3.04 -10.06 17.41
C ARG A 75 -4.21 -9.31 18.05
N ARG A 76 -5.45 -9.79 17.83
CA ARG A 76 -6.69 -9.22 18.38
C ARG A 76 -6.92 -7.76 18.04
N GLN A 77 -6.47 -7.33 16.85
CA GLN A 77 -6.82 -6.03 16.31
C GLN A 77 -8.25 -6.06 15.74
N SER A 78 -8.97 -4.94 15.84
CA SER A 78 -10.28 -4.77 15.20
C SER A 78 -10.08 -4.56 13.69
N VAL A 79 -10.02 -5.66 12.92
CA VAL A 79 -9.62 -5.66 11.51
C VAL A 79 -10.66 -6.32 10.61
N GLY A 80 -10.90 -5.71 9.47
CA GLY A 80 -11.67 -6.26 8.35
C GLY A 80 -10.84 -6.32 7.08
N ILE A 81 -11.34 -7.07 6.09
CA ILE A 81 -10.69 -7.21 4.79
C ILE A 81 -11.67 -6.93 3.66
N TYR A 82 -11.15 -6.38 2.55
CA TYR A 82 -11.94 -6.00 1.37
C TYR A 82 -11.16 -6.32 0.08
N HIS A 83 -11.65 -7.28 -0.71
CA HIS A 83 -11.11 -7.61 -2.03
C HIS A 83 -12.14 -8.31 -2.93
N SER A 84 -11.86 -8.41 -4.23
CA SER A 84 -12.79 -8.90 -5.27
C SER A 84 -13.19 -10.38 -5.15
N GLN A 85 -12.40 -11.21 -4.45
CA GLN A 85 -12.73 -12.63 -4.24
C GLN A 85 -13.73 -12.87 -3.10
N MET A 86 -14.10 -11.83 -2.37
CA MET A 86 -15.13 -11.91 -1.33
C MET A 86 -16.53 -11.74 -1.92
N SER A 87 -17.55 -12.28 -1.24
CA SER A 87 -18.96 -12.02 -1.60
C SER A 87 -19.26 -10.52 -1.50
N VAL A 88 -20.23 -10.06 -2.29
CA VAL A 88 -20.67 -8.65 -2.27
C VAL A 88 -21.17 -8.25 -0.87
N ASP A 89 -21.88 -9.16 -0.21
CA ASP A 89 -22.48 -8.90 1.12
C ASP A 89 -21.39 -8.76 2.19
N THR A 90 -20.40 -9.66 2.20
CA THR A 90 -19.26 -9.57 3.14
C THR A 90 -18.47 -8.28 2.91
N ARG A 91 -18.26 -7.88 1.66
CA ARG A 91 -17.56 -6.61 1.34
C ARG A 91 -18.33 -5.41 1.87
N ARG A 92 -19.67 -5.39 1.65
CA ARG A 92 -20.53 -4.30 2.15
C ARG A 92 -20.52 -4.23 3.66
N GLU A 93 -20.62 -5.39 4.31
CA GLU A 93 -20.63 -5.48 5.78
C GLU A 93 -19.32 -4.96 6.37
N ASN A 94 -18.16 -5.44 5.91
CA ASN A 94 -16.85 -4.98 6.39
C ASN A 94 -16.66 -3.47 6.17
N LEU A 95 -17.07 -2.96 5.01
CA LEU A 95 -17.01 -1.55 4.71
C LEU A 95 -17.94 -0.72 5.61
N SER A 96 -19.17 -1.22 5.86
CA SER A 96 -20.13 -0.59 6.76
C SER A 96 -19.63 -0.55 8.20
N GLN A 97 -19.08 -1.66 8.70
CA GLN A 97 -18.48 -1.74 10.04
C GLN A 97 -17.28 -0.79 10.19
N PHE A 98 -16.45 -0.69 9.15
CA PHE A 98 -15.34 0.28 9.14
C PHE A 98 -15.88 1.73 9.14
N LYS A 99 -16.92 2.05 8.36
CA LYS A 99 -17.56 3.38 8.37
C LYS A 99 -18.12 3.74 9.73
N LYS A 100 -18.68 2.78 10.43
CA LYS A 100 -19.25 2.94 11.79
C LYS A 100 -18.19 2.97 12.91
N GLY A 101 -16.91 2.72 12.60
CA GLY A 101 -15.83 2.65 13.58
C GLY A 101 -15.83 1.34 14.42
N ILE A 102 -16.64 0.34 14.05
CA ILE A 102 -16.63 -0.99 14.69
C ILE A 102 -15.35 -1.74 14.32
N ILE A 103 -14.91 -1.61 13.08
CA ILE A 103 -13.62 -2.06 12.58
C ILE A 103 -12.70 -0.84 12.52
N GLU A 104 -11.54 -0.90 13.16
CA GLU A 104 -10.54 0.16 13.16
C GLU A 104 -9.59 0.08 11.96
N ILE A 105 -9.29 -1.14 11.50
CA ILE A 105 -8.34 -1.40 10.39
C ILE A 105 -9.07 -2.09 9.24
N LEU A 106 -8.99 -1.53 8.04
CA LEU A 106 -9.49 -2.16 6.81
C LEU A 106 -8.33 -2.50 5.87
N VAL A 107 -8.10 -3.80 5.65
CA VAL A 107 -7.09 -4.27 4.69
C VAL A 107 -7.74 -4.40 3.32
N CYS A 108 -7.23 -3.68 2.32
CA CYS A 108 -7.77 -3.66 0.96
C CYS A 108 -6.77 -4.25 -0.05
N CYS A 109 -7.24 -5.09 -0.96
CA CYS A 109 -6.47 -5.49 -2.11
C CYS A 109 -6.95 -4.75 -3.36
N ARG A 110 -5.98 -4.23 -4.11
CA ARG A 110 -6.15 -3.30 -5.21
C ARG A 110 -6.95 -2.07 -4.79
N ALA A 111 -6.61 -0.91 -5.33
CA ALA A 111 -7.37 0.29 -4.99
C ALA A 111 -8.85 -0.01 -5.13
N LEU A 112 -9.61 0.30 -4.09
CA LEU A 112 -11.07 0.17 -4.07
C LEU A 112 -11.60 0.52 -5.46
N ASP A 113 -12.36 -0.38 -6.07
CA ASP A 113 -12.83 -0.25 -7.44
C ASP A 113 -13.44 1.12 -7.70
N GLU A 114 -13.36 1.61 -8.92
CA GLU A 114 -13.92 2.92 -9.31
C GLU A 114 -15.37 3.02 -8.84
N GLY A 115 -15.66 4.00 -7.99
CA GLY A 115 -16.99 4.24 -7.42
C GLY A 115 -17.23 3.80 -5.99
N VAL A 116 -16.26 3.16 -5.32
CA VAL A 116 -16.37 2.92 -3.88
C VAL A 116 -15.92 4.18 -3.12
N ASP A 117 -16.85 4.78 -2.41
CA ASP A 117 -16.57 5.87 -1.48
C ASP A 117 -15.69 5.34 -0.34
N ILE A 118 -14.42 5.75 -0.35
CA ILE A 118 -13.46 5.35 0.68
C ILE A 118 -13.83 6.04 1.98
N PRO A 119 -14.07 5.25 3.04
CA PRO A 119 -14.43 5.84 4.32
C PRO A 119 -13.32 6.71 4.87
N GLU A 120 -13.69 7.71 5.61
CA GLU A 120 -12.75 8.56 6.34
C GLU A 120 -11.80 7.70 7.17
N SER A 121 -10.52 7.95 7.00
CA SER A 121 -9.45 7.28 7.72
C SER A 121 -8.36 8.28 8.09
N GLU A 122 -7.76 8.08 9.24
CA GLU A 122 -6.70 8.96 9.76
C GLU A 122 -5.33 8.54 9.24
N VAL A 123 -5.19 7.25 8.93
CA VAL A 123 -3.94 6.64 8.49
C VAL A 123 -4.19 5.76 7.26
N ALA A 124 -3.37 5.96 6.23
CA ALA A 124 -3.29 5.06 5.08
C ALA A 124 -1.91 4.41 5.02
N ILE A 125 -1.85 3.09 4.86
CA ILE A 125 -0.61 2.33 4.72
C ILE A 125 -0.59 1.70 3.34
N ILE A 126 0.34 2.13 2.48
CA ILE A 126 0.56 1.59 1.15
C ILE A 126 1.67 0.54 1.27
N ALA A 127 1.29 -0.70 1.56
CA ALA A 127 2.24 -1.81 1.72
C ALA A 127 2.86 -2.21 0.37
N ALA A 128 2.05 -2.33 -0.68
CA ALA A 128 2.50 -2.52 -2.05
C ALA A 128 1.45 -1.99 -3.03
N ALA A 129 1.88 -1.21 -4.02
CA ALA A 129 1.00 -0.67 -5.05
C ALA A 129 1.75 -0.44 -6.37
N THR A 130 1.03 -0.51 -7.48
CA THR A 130 1.53 0.01 -8.77
C THR A 130 1.58 1.54 -8.72
N SER A 131 2.29 2.15 -9.66
CA SER A 131 2.35 3.63 -9.74
C SER A 131 0.95 4.25 -9.91
N SER A 132 0.08 3.62 -10.71
CA SER A 132 -1.31 4.07 -10.92
C SER A 132 -2.18 3.93 -9.67
N SER A 133 -2.11 2.79 -8.98
CA SER A 133 -2.83 2.56 -7.73
C SER A 133 -2.38 3.52 -6.64
N ARG A 134 -1.06 3.77 -6.53
CA ARG A 134 -0.50 4.72 -5.57
C ARG A 134 -0.97 6.15 -5.83
N GLN A 135 -1.03 6.58 -7.10
CA GLN A 135 -1.57 7.90 -7.45
C GLN A 135 -3.05 8.04 -7.07
N ARG A 136 -3.85 6.99 -7.26
CA ARG A 136 -5.24 6.97 -6.79
C ARG A 136 -5.32 7.12 -5.28
N ILE A 137 -4.56 6.34 -4.53
CA ILE A 137 -4.54 6.38 -3.07
C ILE A 137 -4.09 7.76 -2.56
N GLN A 138 -3.13 8.38 -3.21
CA GLN A 138 -2.71 9.75 -2.89
C GLN A 138 -3.79 10.80 -3.21
N ARG A 139 -4.56 10.62 -4.30
CA ARG A 139 -5.72 11.48 -4.60
C ARG A 139 -6.80 11.33 -3.53
N ILE A 140 -7.02 10.11 -3.04
CA ILE A 140 -7.92 9.82 -1.94
C ILE A 140 -7.42 10.46 -0.66
N GLY A 141 -6.12 10.44 -0.36
CA GLY A 141 -5.52 11.14 0.76
C GLY A 141 -5.80 12.65 0.78
N ARG A 142 -6.13 13.26 -0.36
CA ARG A 142 -6.63 14.64 -0.42
C ARG A 142 -8.10 14.77 -0.01
N VAL A 143 -8.85 13.68 -0.08
CA VAL A 143 -10.28 13.60 0.30
C VAL A 143 -10.44 13.11 1.74
N ILE A 144 -9.41 12.48 2.32
CA ILE A 144 -9.37 12.13 3.74
C ILE A 144 -9.27 13.43 4.54
N ARG A 145 -10.40 14.12 4.67
CA ARG A 145 -10.58 15.26 5.56
C ARG A 145 -11.14 14.74 6.86
N LEU A 146 -10.40 14.95 7.93
CA LEU A 146 -10.93 14.79 9.26
C LEU A 146 -12.05 15.83 9.46
N HIS A 147 -13.26 15.36 9.69
CA HIS A 147 -14.37 16.23 10.06
C HIS A 147 -14.03 16.95 11.38
N GLY A 148 -13.75 18.23 11.29
CA GLY A 148 -13.76 19.14 12.44
C GLY A 148 -12.50 19.26 13.29
N THR A 149 -11.42 18.50 13.03
CA THR A 149 -10.14 18.65 13.73
C THR A 149 -9.02 19.06 12.78
N LYS A 150 -8.03 19.84 13.26
CA LYS A 150 -6.86 20.29 12.49
C LYS A 150 -5.81 19.16 12.26
N GLU A 151 -6.19 17.91 12.43
CA GLU A 151 -5.25 16.80 12.29
C GLU A 151 -5.04 16.43 10.82
N VAL A 152 -3.78 16.21 10.46
CA VAL A 152 -3.34 15.86 9.11
C VAL A 152 -3.39 14.35 8.96
N ALA A 153 -4.03 13.86 7.90
CA ALA A 153 -4.00 12.43 7.58
C ALA A 153 -2.56 11.97 7.30
N LYS A 154 -2.18 10.81 7.83
CA LYS A 154 -0.85 10.22 7.65
C LYS A 154 -0.89 9.16 6.55
N ILE A 155 0.01 9.25 5.58
CA ILE A 155 0.16 8.25 4.53
C ILE A 155 1.55 7.64 4.65
N TYR A 156 1.61 6.35 5.01
CA TYR A 156 2.84 5.57 5.01
C TYR A 156 2.96 4.83 3.69
N THR A 157 4.11 4.95 3.02
CA THR A 157 4.40 4.19 1.81
C THR A 157 5.65 3.35 2.04
N ILE A 158 5.50 2.03 2.00
CA ILE A 158 6.60 1.09 2.20
C ILE A 158 7.35 0.93 0.89
N TYR A 159 8.66 1.14 0.91
CA TYR A 159 9.57 0.86 -0.20
C TYR A 159 10.68 -0.07 0.26
N ILE A 160 11.26 -0.84 -0.67
CA ILE A 160 12.29 -1.85 -0.37
C ILE A 160 13.50 -1.68 -1.28
N THR A 161 13.32 -1.07 -2.45
CA THR A 161 14.37 -0.93 -3.44
C THR A 161 14.69 0.53 -3.69
N GLU A 162 15.95 0.82 -4.02
CA GLU A 162 16.40 2.16 -4.42
C GLU A 162 15.53 2.74 -5.55
N LYS A 163 15.13 1.91 -6.52
CA LYS A 163 14.26 2.35 -7.61
C LYS A 163 12.85 2.78 -7.15
N GLU A 164 12.31 2.15 -6.12
CA GLU A 164 11.06 2.60 -5.50
C GLU A 164 11.28 3.91 -4.74
N GLN A 165 12.39 4.02 -4.02
CA GLN A 165 12.77 5.23 -3.32
C GLN A 165 12.94 6.42 -4.28
N GLU A 166 13.65 6.24 -5.40
CA GLU A 166 13.80 7.27 -6.44
C GLU A 166 12.45 7.77 -6.96
N LYS A 167 11.52 6.85 -7.24
CA LYS A 167 10.16 7.22 -7.67
C LYS A 167 9.40 8.00 -6.60
N LEU A 168 9.51 7.61 -5.34
CA LEU A 168 8.88 8.32 -4.24
C LEU A 168 9.49 9.72 -4.03
N ARG A 169 10.80 9.88 -4.23
CA ARG A 169 11.46 11.21 -4.21
C ARG A 169 10.99 12.12 -5.35
N LEU A 170 10.69 11.56 -6.53
CA LEU A 170 10.08 12.34 -7.61
C LEU A 170 8.63 12.74 -7.28
N GLU A 171 7.89 11.89 -6.59
CA GLU A 171 6.55 12.20 -6.10
C GLU A 171 6.58 13.28 -5.01
N GLU A 172 7.54 13.21 -4.08
CA GLU A 172 7.78 14.23 -3.06
C GLU A 172 7.93 15.61 -3.68
N LYS A 173 8.78 15.75 -4.71
CA LYS A 173 8.97 17.03 -5.43
C LYS A 173 7.66 17.58 -6.03
N ARG A 174 6.78 16.70 -6.52
CA ARG A 174 5.49 17.08 -7.12
C ARG A 174 4.42 17.47 -6.09
N LEU A 175 4.53 16.96 -4.88
CA LEU A 175 3.55 17.09 -3.83
C LEU A 175 4.01 18.02 -2.69
N SER A 176 5.20 18.61 -2.79
CA SER A 176 5.82 19.45 -1.74
C SER A 176 4.94 20.62 -1.29
N ASN A 177 4.06 21.14 -2.16
CA ASN A 177 3.16 22.24 -1.84
C ASN A 177 1.92 21.82 -1.02
N ILE A 178 1.67 20.52 -0.87
CA ILE A 178 0.42 20.01 -0.26
C ILE A 178 0.66 18.94 0.80
N ALA A 179 1.88 18.43 0.92
CA ALA A 179 2.23 17.38 1.88
C ALA A 179 3.64 17.56 2.43
N THR A 180 3.84 17.22 3.69
CA THR A 180 5.16 17.11 4.32
C THR A 180 5.62 15.68 4.27
N PHE A 181 6.86 15.43 3.81
CA PHE A 181 7.44 14.11 3.69
C PHE A 181 8.45 13.87 4.82
N LYS A 182 8.42 12.64 5.34
CA LYS A 182 9.42 12.14 6.29
C LYS A 182 9.89 10.78 5.83
N TRP A 183 11.19 10.53 5.89
CA TRP A 183 11.83 9.29 5.47
C TRP A 183 12.30 8.53 6.70
N PHE A 184 11.97 7.24 6.76
CA PHE A 184 12.35 6.35 7.87
C PHE A 184 12.96 5.08 7.31
N GLU A 185 13.99 4.57 7.98
CA GLU A 185 14.51 3.23 7.78
C GLU A 185 13.99 2.33 8.91
N MET A 186 13.41 1.20 8.54
CA MET A 186 12.90 0.21 9.49
C MET A 186 13.67 -1.09 9.30
N SER A 187 14.33 -1.55 10.35
CA SER A 187 14.88 -2.90 10.40
C SER A 187 13.80 -3.83 10.94
N VAL A 188 13.37 -4.78 10.12
CA VAL A 188 12.47 -5.86 10.56
C VAL A 188 13.38 -7.03 10.96
N SER A 189 13.59 -7.17 12.25
CA SER A 189 14.29 -8.32 12.84
C SER A 189 13.38 -9.56 12.89
#